data_61132c2ef33b10d23f7f6445ffbfb35b
#
_entry.id   61132c2ef33b10d23f7f6445ffbfb35b
#
_cell.length_a   1.000
_cell.length_b   1.000
_cell.length_c   1.000
_cell.angle_alpha   90.00
_cell.angle_beta   90.00
_cell.angle_gamma   90.00
#
_symmetry.space_group_name_H-M   'P 1'
#
loop_
_entity.id
_entity.type
_entity.pdbx_description
1 polymer ?
#
loop_
_entity_poly.entity_id
_entity_poly.type
_entity_poly.pdbx_seq_one_letter_code
_entity_poly.pdbx_strand_id
1 'polypeptide(L)'
;QKPSLTSLVLVGAADAAGPYARLEAIAGGVARTRTLVSEPPNILYPESFVDKALDLAGLGVELIVLDDAEMKRLGMGALLGVAQGSVRPARLLAMRWNGTGRDDVKPVVFVGKGVTFDTGGISLKPAAGMEDMKWDMGGSAAVTGAMHALAARKAKA
;
A
#
# COMPACT_ATOMS: atom_id res chain seq x y z
N GLN A 1 23.08 -2.20 5.44
CA GLN A 1 24.02 -1.10 5.74
C GLN A 1 23.29 0.23 5.56
N LYS A 2 23.49 1.16 6.49
CA LYS A 2 23.02 2.53 6.30
C LYS A 2 23.83 3.18 5.17
N PRO A 3 23.18 3.96 4.27
CA PRO A 3 23.92 4.67 3.23
C PRO A 3 24.96 5.59 3.85
N SER A 4 26.16 5.63 3.26
CA SER A 4 27.24 6.52 3.70
C SER A 4 27.03 7.96 3.23
N LEU A 5 26.24 8.16 2.15
CA LEU A 5 25.89 9.47 1.65
C LEU A 5 24.76 10.08 2.50
N THR A 6 25.02 11.19 3.16
CA THR A 6 24.05 11.86 4.04
C THR A 6 23.45 13.13 3.44
N SER A 7 24.09 13.69 2.43
CA SER A 7 23.58 14.87 1.72
C SER A 7 24.09 14.91 0.28
N LEU A 8 23.28 15.48 -0.60
CA LEU A 8 23.61 15.78 -1.98
C LEU A 8 23.23 17.23 -2.27
N VAL A 9 24.18 18.02 -2.74
CA VAL A 9 23.94 19.42 -3.14
C VAL A 9 24.04 19.53 -4.66
N LEU A 10 22.95 20.01 -5.28
CA LEU A 10 22.91 20.28 -6.71
C LEU A 10 23.21 21.77 -6.93
N VAL A 11 24.26 22.07 -7.68
CA VAL A 11 24.69 23.44 -8.00
C VAL A 11 24.22 23.80 -9.41
N GLY A 12 23.73 25.04 -9.60
CA GLY A 12 23.28 25.52 -10.91
C GLY A 12 21.87 25.11 -11.30
N ALA A 13 21.07 24.61 -10.35
CA ALA A 13 19.70 24.13 -10.57
C ALA A 13 18.66 24.99 -9.83
N ALA A 14 18.77 26.33 -9.91
CA ALA A 14 17.90 27.25 -9.16
C ALA A 14 16.40 27.03 -9.42
N ASP A 15 16.01 26.64 -10.64
CA ASP A 15 14.61 26.43 -11.02
C ASP A 15 14.11 25.00 -10.76
N ALA A 16 14.92 24.15 -10.18
CA ALA A 16 14.59 22.72 -9.98
C ALA A 16 13.70 22.46 -8.76
N ALA A 17 13.57 23.40 -7.82
CA ALA A 17 12.89 23.17 -6.53
C ALA A 17 11.43 22.75 -6.68
N GLY A 18 10.66 23.41 -7.56
CA GLY A 18 9.26 23.08 -7.82
C GLY A 18 9.05 21.73 -8.49
N PRO A 19 9.71 21.46 -9.64
CA PRO A 19 9.69 20.13 -10.27
C PRO A 19 10.21 19.01 -9.35
N TYR A 20 11.25 19.28 -8.55
CA TYR A 20 11.83 18.33 -7.62
C TYR A 20 10.81 17.85 -6.59
N ALA A 21 10.11 18.76 -5.90
CA ALA A 21 9.13 18.39 -4.87
C ALA A 21 8.04 17.46 -5.40
N ARG A 22 7.57 17.67 -6.64
CA ARG A 22 6.61 16.79 -7.29
C ARG A 22 7.20 15.41 -7.60
N LEU A 23 8.42 15.36 -8.10
CA LEU A 23 9.10 14.12 -8.45
C LEU A 23 9.50 13.34 -7.20
N GLU A 24 9.90 14.03 -6.13
CA GLU A 24 10.19 13.44 -4.83
C GLU A 24 8.97 12.71 -4.24
N ALA A 25 7.79 13.34 -4.30
CA ALA A 25 6.55 12.69 -3.86
C ALA A 25 6.23 11.42 -4.66
N ILE A 26 6.46 11.43 -5.97
CA ILE A 26 6.28 10.26 -6.83
C ILE A 26 7.32 9.18 -6.49
N ALA A 27 8.59 9.56 -6.37
CA ALA A 27 9.67 8.65 -6.00
C ALA A 27 9.45 8.02 -4.63
N GLY A 28 8.92 8.78 -3.66
CA GLY A 28 8.50 8.29 -2.35
C GLY A 28 7.43 7.20 -2.45
N GLY A 29 6.40 7.42 -3.30
CA GLY A 29 5.38 6.42 -3.58
C GLY A 29 5.95 5.14 -4.21
N VAL A 30 6.86 5.28 -5.19
CA VAL A 30 7.55 4.14 -5.81
C VAL A 30 8.41 3.39 -4.78
N ALA A 31 9.17 4.11 -3.96
CA ALA A 31 10.01 3.50 -2.92
C ALA A 31 9.16 2.73 -1.91
N ARG A 32 8.01 3.28 -1.48
CA ARG A 32 7.04 2.61 -0.61
C ARG A 32 6.54 1.31 -1.23
N THR A 33 6.08 1.35 -2.48
CA THR A 33 5.63 0.15 -3.21
C THR A 33 6.71 -0.92 -3.22
N ARG A 34 7.93 -0.55 -3.60
CA ARG A 34 9.07 -1.47 -3.68
C ARG A 34 9.43 -2.08 -2.31
N THR A 35 9.39 -1.29 -1.25
CA THR A 35 9.63 -1.77 0.11
C THR A 35 8.59 -2.81 0.50
N LEU A 36 7.29 -2.51 0.33
CA LEU A 36 6.21 -3.44 0.66
C LEU A 36 6.32 -4.75 -0.12
N VAL A 37 6.55 -4.69 -1.43
CA VAL A 37 6.67 -5.88 -2.28
C VAL A 37 7.91 -6.73 -1.94
N SER A 38 8.97 -6.11 -1.41
CA SER A 38 10.22 -6.82 -1.10
C SER A 38 10.21 -7.53 0.25
N GLU A 39 9.30 -7.17 1.14
CA GLU A 39 9.25 -7.77 2.48
C GLU A 39 8.66 -9.20 2.46
N PRO A 40 9.25 -10.12 3.22
CA PRO A 40 8.73 -11.49 3.32
C PRO A 40 7.46 -11.55 4.20
N PRO A 41 6.61 -12.59 4.04
CA PRO A 41 5.29 -12.67 4.69
C PRO A 41 5.32 -12.86 6.21
N ASN A 42 6.46 -13.23 6.78
CA ASN A 42 6.65 -13.24 8.23
C ASN A 42 6.80 -11.81 8.82
N ILE A 43 7.11 -10.83 7.97
CA ILE A 43 7.18 -9.39 8.32
C ILE A 43 5.96 -8.65 7.79
N LEU A 44 5.56 -8.95 6.55
CA LEU A 44 4.42 -8.32 5.90
C LEU A 44 3.23 -9.29 5.81
N TYR A 45 2.29 -9.13 6.71
CA TYR A 45 1.01 -9.84 6.79
C TYR A 45 -0.13 -8.80 6.94
N PRO A 46 -1.41 -9.18 6.90
CA PRO A 46 -2.49 -8.20 6.77
C PRO A 46 -2.45 -7.07 7.80
N GLU A 47 -2.24 -7.37 9.09
CA GLU A 47 -2.18 -6.35 10.13
C GLU A 47 -0.96 -5.44 9.97
N SER A 48 0.22 -6.02 9.76
CA SER A 48 1.45 -5.22 9.61
C SER A 48 1.46 -4.39 8.32
N PHE A 49 0.74 -4.84 7.27
CA PHE A 49 0.52 -4.03 6.09
C PHE A 49 -0.27 -2.76 6.43
N VAL A 50 -1.35 -2.90 7.21
CA VAL A 50 -2.13 -1.76 7.70
C VAL A 50 -1.25 -0.84 8.53
N ASP A 51 -0.50 -1.38 9.51
CA ASP A 51 0.38 -0.59 10.37
C ASP A 51 1.38 0.25 9.56
N LYS A 52 1.94 -0.32 8.48
CA LYS A 52 2.85 0.38 7.57
C LYS A 52 2.17 1.46 6.71
N ALA A 53 0.86 1.45 6.63
CA ALA A 53 0.10 2.46 5.90
C ALA A 53 -0.39 3.61 6.81
N LEU A 54 -0.36 3.44 8.14
CA LEU A 54 -0.92 4.43 9.08
C LEU A 54 -0.26 5.81 8.99
N ASP A 55 1.00 5.88 8.61
CA ASP A 55 1.73 7.15 8.44
C ASP A 55 1.15 8.03 7.32
N LEU A 56 0.38 7.45 6.38
CA LEU A 56 -0.31 8.21 5.34
C LEU A 56 -1.35 9.19 5.91
N ALA A 57 -1.86 8.92 7.13
CA ALA A 57 -2.74 9.85 7.82
C ALA A 57 -2.05 11.21 8.05
N GLY A 58 -0.74 11.22 8.31
CA GLY A 58 0.06 12.44 8.41
C GLY A 58 0.14 13.27 7.13
N LEU A 59 -0.16 12.67 5.98
CA LEU A 59 -0.27 13.35 4.69
C LEU A 59 -1.71 13.80 4.38
N GLY A 60 -2.68 13.51 5.26
CA GLY A 60 -4.10 13.83 5.09
C GLY A 60 -4.92 12.75 4.40
N VAL A 61 -4.41 11.52 4.29
CA VAL A 61 -5.19 10.38 3.80
C VAL A 61 -6.09 9.87 4.92
N GLU A 62 -7.37 9.75 4.65
CA GLU A 62 -8.32 9.06 5.53
C GLU A 62 -8.13 7.54 5.37
N LEU A 63 -8.01 6.84 6.49
CA LEU A 63 -7.79 5.41 6.53
C LEU A 63 -8.99 4.72 7.20
N ILE A 64 -9.59 3.77 6.50
CA ILE A 64 -10.68 2.93 7.01
C ILE A 64 -10.18 1.49 6.97
N VAL A 65 -10.14 0.86 8.13
CA VAL A 65 -9.70 -0.53 8.29
C VAL A 65 -10.86 -1.37 8.75
N LEU A 66 -11.22 -2.40 7.99
CA LEU A 66 -12.21 -3.38 8.40
C LEU A 66 -11.50 -4.65 8.86
N ASP A 67 -11.89 -5.14 10.02
CA ASP A 67 -11.48 -6.43 10.56
C ASP A 67 -12.41 -7.57 10.11
N ASP A 68 -12.13 -8.79 10.54
CA ASP A 68 -12.91 -9.97 10.18
C ASP A 68 -14.38 -9.85 10.62
N ALA A 69 -14.63 -9.27 11.80
CA ALA A 69 -15.98 -9.12 12.32
C ALA A 69 -16.81 -8.12 11.50
N GLU A 70 -16.21 -7.00 11.14
CA GLU A 70 -16.85 -5.98 10.32
C GLU A 70 -17.09 -6.49 8.89
N MET A 71 -16.10 -7.17 8.29
CA MET A 71 -16.25 -7.77 6.96
C MET A 71 -17.32 -8.85 6.95
N LYS A 72 -17.43 -9.64 8.01
CA LYS A 72 -18.50 -10.64 8.16
C LYS A 72 -19.88 -9.97 8.25
N ARG A 73 -20.01 -8.90 9.04
CA ARG A 73 -21.26 -8.11 9.16
C ARG A 73 -21.68 -7.53 7.81
N LEU A 74 -20.72 -7.17 6.96
CA LEU A 74 -20.96 -6.61 5.62
C LEU A 74 -21.16 -7.70 4.55
N GLY A 75 -21.11 -8.99 4.90
CA GLY A 75 -21.32 -10.08 3.96
C GLY A 75 -20.15 -10.36 3.02
N MET A 76 -18.92 -9.94 3.36
CA MET A 76 -17.72 -10.10 2.53
C MET A 76 -17.16 -11.53 2.61
N GLY A 77 -18.03 -12.54 2.35
CA GLY A 77 -17.69 -13.96 2.51
C GLY A 77 -16.56 -14.43 1.60
N ALA A 78 -16.49 -13.94 0.36
CA ALA A 78 -15.44 -14.34 -0.58
C ALA A 78 -14.04 -13.89 -0.07
N LEU A 79 -13.91 -12.68 0.44
CA LEU A 79 -12.65 -12.17 1.01
C LEU A 79 -12.25 -12.97 2.25
N LEU A 80 -13.19 -13.20 3.16
CA LEU A 80 -12.98 -14.00 4.38
C LEU A 80 -12.64 -15.45 4.04
N GLY A 81 -13.23 -16.02 2.98
CA GLY A 81 -12.92 -17.36 2.49
C GLY A 81 -11.46 -17.51 2.07
N VAL A 82 -10.87 -16.49 1.46
CA VAL A 82 -9.43 -16.51 1.08
C VAL A 82 -8.54 -16.55 2.32
N ALA A 83 -8.91 -15.86 3.40
CA ALA A 83 -8.14 -15.80 4.62
C ALA A 83 -8.40 -16.97 5.60
N GLN A 84 -9.41 -17.79 5.35
CA GLN A 84 -9.91 -18.81 6.30
C GLN A 84 -8.84 -19.78 6.80
N GLY A 85 -7.88 -20.13 5.97
CA GLY A 85 -6.78 -21.04 6.32
C GLY A 85 -5.58 -20.38 6.99
N SER A 86 -5.59 -19.07 7.16
CA SER A 86 -4.48 -18.32 7.73
C SER A 86 -4.60 -18.19 9.25
N VAL A 87 -3.47 -18.23 9.94
CA VAL A 87 -3.38 -17.85 11.37
C VAL A 87 -3.41 -16.32 11.56
N ARG A 88 -3.27 -15.56 10.47
CA ARG A 88 -3.34 -14.12 10.47
C ARG A 88 -4.73 -13.67 10.04
N PRO A 89 -5.42 -12.83 10.84
CA PRO A 89 -6.74 -12.33 10.47
C PRO A 89 -6.67 -11.42 9.24
N ALA A 90 -7.73 -11.46 8.44
CA ALA A 90 -7.83 -10.62 7.27
C ALA A 90 -8.01 -9.13 7.64
N ARG A 91 -7.63 -8.26 6.70
CA ARG A 91 -7.92 -6.82 6.76
C ARG A 91 -8.39 -6.33 5.39
N LEU A 92 -9.33 -5.40 5.41
CA LEU A 92 -9.60 -4.55 4.25
C LEU A 92 -9.19 -3.14 4.62
N LEU A 93 -8.27 -2.57 3.86
CA LEU A 93 -7.82 -1.19 4.01
C LEU A 93 -8.38 -0.35 2.87
N ALA A 94 -9.22 0.62 3.20
CA ALA A 94 -9.62 1.68 2.27
C ALA A 94 -8.90 2.98 2.63
N MET A 95 -8.38 3.64 1.60
CA MET A 95 -7.64 4.89 1.71
C MET A 95 -8.33 5.94 0.87
N ARG A 96 -8.69 7.08 1.46
CA ARG A 96 -9.33 8.18 0.75
C ARG A 96 -8.44 9.42 0.77
N TRP A 97 -8.17 9.95 -0.41
CA TRP A 97 -7.58 11.26 -0.60
C TRP A 97 -8.62 12.20 -1.22
N ASN A 98 -8.99 13.26 -0.51
CA ASN A 98 -9.89 14.29 -1.02
C ASN A 98 -9.12 15.58 -1.32
N GLY A 99 -8.36 15.57 -2.41
CA GLY A 99 -7.57 16.73 -2.82
C GLY A 99 -8.39 17.85 -3.45
N THR A 100 -9.65 17.58 -3.79
CA THR A 100 -10.59 18.62 -4.30
C THR A 100 -11.23 19.41 -3.17
N GLY A 101 -11.28 18.88 -1.95
CA GLY A 101 -12.05 19.42 -0.82
C GLY A 101 -13.56 19.34 -1.01
N ARG A 102 -14.04 18.55 -1.98
CA ARG A 102 -15.46 18.41 -2.32
C ARG A 102 -15.92 16.98 -2.06
N ASP A 103 -16.99 16.80 -1.31
CA ASP A 103 -17.57 15.48 -1.02
C ASP A 103 -18.67 15.06 -2.02
N ASP A 104 -19.11 15.96 -2.89
CA ASP A 104 -20.09 15.70 -3.95
C ASP A 104 -19.47 15.11 -5.23
N VAL A 105 -18.15 15.08 -5.31
CA VAL A 105 -17.42 14.50 -6.45
C VAL A 105 -17.25 12.99 -6.26
N LYS A 106 -17.68 12.21 -7.26
CA LYS A 106 -17.47 10.76 -7.24
C LYS A 106 -15.97 10.45 -7.29
N PRO A 107 -15.45 9.61 -6.38
CA PRO A 107 -14.05 9.26 -6.38
C PRO A 107 -13.69 8.32 -7.53
N VAL A 108 -12.45 8.42 -8.00
CA VAL A 108 -11.82 7.36 -8.79
C VAL A 108 -11.33 6.30 -7.81
N VAL A 109 -11.70 5.04 -8.04
CA VAL A 109 -11.37 3.92 -7.14
C VAL A 109 -10.31 3.03 -7.79
N PHE A 110 -9.23 2.79 -7.05
CA PHE A 110 -8.21 1.81 -7.38
C PHE A 110 -8.34 0.62 -6.44
N VAL A 111 -8.39 -0.59 -7.01
CA VAL A 111 -8.46 -1.83 -6.22
C VAL A 111 -7.17 -2.60 -6.40
N GLY A 112 -6.50 -2.90 -5.29
CA GLY A 112 -5.24 -3.64 -5.26
C GLY A 112 -5.41 -4.98 -4.55
N LYS A 113 -5.00 -6.08 -5.19
CA LYS A 113 -4.91 -7.39 -4.56
C LYS A 113 -3.87 -7.34 -3.43
N GLY A 114 -4.25 -7.82 -2.24
CA GLY A 114 -3.47 -7.75 -1.01
C GLY A 114 -3.21 -9.09 -0.36
N VAL A 115 -3.10 -10.17 -1.12
CA VAL A 115 -2.75 -11.49 -0.57
C VAL A 115 -1.27 -11.50 -0.23
N THR A 116 -0.94 -11.46 1.05
CA THR A 116 0.45 -11.28 1.54
C THR A 116 1.33 -12.49 1.28
N PHE A 117 0.74 -13.70 1.16
CA PHE A 117 1.41 -14.89 0.66
C PHE A 117 0.37 -15.95 0.24
N ASP A 118 0.44 -16.42 -0.98
CA ASP A 118 -0.50 -17.41 -1.52
C ASP A 118 0.15 -18.79 -1.66
N THR A 119 -0.12 -19.68 -0.72
CA THR A 119 0.32 -21.09 -0.76
C THR A 119 -0.50 -21.96 -1.71
N GLY A 120 -1.63 -21.46 -2.22
CA GLY A 120 -2.59 -22.21 -3.00
C GLY A 120 -3.75 -22.81 -2.18
N GLY A 121 -3.65 -22.89 -0.86
CA GLY A 121 -4.66 -23.46 0.01
C GLY A 121 -4.74 -25.00 -0.13
N ILE A 122 -5.95 -25.57 -0.29
CA ILE A 122 -6.16 -27.02 -0.50
C ILE A 122 -5.42 -27.51 -1.75
N SER A 123 -5.40 -26.71 -2.80
CA SER A 123 -4.59 -26.96 -4.02
C SER A 123 -3.20 -26.33 -3.81
N LEU A 124 -2.39 -26.96 -2.95
CA LEU A 124 -1.07 -26.46 -2.58
C LEU A 124 -0.18 -26.31 -3.81
N LYS A 125 0.45 -25.14 -3.94
CA LYS A 125 1.42 -24.87 -5.02
C LYS A 125 2.68 -25.70 -4.85
N PRO A 126 3.39 -26.05 -5.95
CA PRO A 126 4.73 -26.65 -5.87
C PRO A 126 5.68 -25.76 -5.08
N ALA A 127 6.64 -26.39 -4.37
CA ALA A 127 7.63 -25.64 -3.60
C ALA A 127 8.52 -24.73 -4.46
N ALA A 128 8.86 -25.20 -5.68
CA ALA A 128 9.66 -24.42 -6.62
C ALA A 128 8.88 -23.18 -7.08
N GLY A 129 9.41 -21.99 -6.82
CA GLY A 129 8.80 -20.70 -7.18
C GLY A 129 7.71 -20.24 -6.20
N MET A 130 7.38 -21.00 -5.15
CA MET A 130 6.38 -20.57 -4.17
C MET A 130 6.85 -19.31 -3.41
N GLU A 131 8.13 -19.12 -3.23
CA GLU A 131 8.74 -17.92 -2.62
C GLU A 131 8.36 -16.62 -3.32
N ASP A 132 8.05 -16.67 -4.61
CA ASP A 132 7.60 -15.52 -5.40
C ASP A 132 6.20 -15.05 -4.97
N MET A 133 5.44 -15.89 -4.27
CA MET A 133 4.11 -15.53 -3.76
C MET A 133 4.14 -14.46 -2.66
N LYS A 134 5.32 -14.06 -2.18
CA LYS A 134 5.48 -12.83 -1.39
C LYS A 134 5.08 -11.58 -2.18
N TRP A 135 5.06 -11.65 -3.51
CA TRP A 135 4.67 -10.54 -4.38
C TRP A 135 3.18 -10.51 -4.71
N ASP A 136 2.41 -11.48 -4.21
CA ASP A 136 0.97 -11.61 -4.51
C ASP A 136 0.11 -10.47 -3.93
N MET A 137 0.73 -9.59 -3.17
CA MET A 137 0.18 -8.33 -2.66
C MET A 137 0.66 -7.08 -3.43
N GLY A 138 1.34 -7.25 -4.55
CA GLY A 138 1.91 -6.14 -5.34
C GLY A 138 0.89 -5.11 -5.79
N GLY A 139 -0.37 -5.53 -6.04
CA GLY A 139 -1.47 -4.63 -6.37
C GLY A 139 -1.81 -3.67 -5.23
N SER A 140 -1.94 -4.19 -4.00
CA SER A 140 -2.21 -3.33 -2.83
C SER A 140 -1.03 -2.41 -2.51
N ALA A 141 0.21 -2.90 -2.70
CA ALA A 141 1.41 -2.06 -2.55
C ALA A 141 1.43 -0.91 -3.56
N ALA A 142 1.08 -1.18 -4.83
CA ALA A 142 1.01 -0.15 -5.87
C ALA A 142 -0.07 0.91 -5.55
N VAL A 143 -1.25 0.49 -5.09
CA VAL A 143 -2.30 1.42 -4.65
C VAL A 143 -1.83 2.27 -3.47
N THR A 144 -1.16 1.66 -2.48
CA THR A 144 -0.64 2.38 -1.32
C THR A 144 0.44 3.40 -1.71
N GLY A 145 1.33 3.03 -2.64
CA GLY A 145 2.32 3.95 -3.19
C GLY A 145 1.70 5.09 -4.01
N ALA A 146 0.65 4.81 -4.78
CA ALA A 146 -0.10 5.83 -5.51
C ALA A 146 -0.77 6.82 -4.55
N MET A 147 -1.39 6.34 -3.47
CA MET A 147 -2.00 7.19 -2.44
C MET A 147 -0.94 8.08 -1.76
N HIS A 148 0.23 7.52 -1.45
CA HIS A 148 1.36 8.32 -0.96
C HIS A 148 1.71 9.45 -1.93
N ALA A 149 1.93 9.14 -3.21
CA ALA A 149 2.32 10.12 -4.22
C ALA A 149 1.25 11.20 -4.42
N LEU A 150 -0.03 10.84 -4.40
CA LEU A 150 -1.14 11.78 -4.54
C LEU A 150 -1.21 12.75 -3.35
N ALA A 151 -1.15 12.20 -2.14
CA ALA A 151 -1.24 13.01 -0.92
C ALA A 151 0.00 13.88 -0.70
N ALA A 152 1.21 13.33 -0.87
CA ALA A 152 2.45 14.06 -0.66
C ALA A 152 2.59 15.25 -1.63
N ARG A 153 2.15 15.10 -2.89
CA ARG A 153 2.14 16.22 -3.85
C ARG A 153 0.88 17.08 -3.79
N LYS A 154 -0.03 16.82 -2.84
CA LYS A 154 -1.30 17.53 -2.68
C LYS A 154 -2.10 17.62 -3.99
N ALA A 155 -2.26 16.47 -4.67
CA ALA A 155 -2.96 16.39 -5.94
C ALA A 155 -4.41 16.83 -5.77
N LYS A 156 -4.89 17.67 -6.70
CA LYS A 156 -6.29 18.10 -6.77
C LYS A 156 -7.13 17.00 -7.45
N ALA A 157 -7.32 15.88 -6.75
CA ALA A 157 -8.05 14.70 -7.24
C ALA A 157 -9.02 14.20 -6.16
#